data_738933a5fd11b58aa677614a4a02ff0a
#
_entry.id   738933a5fd11b58aa677614a4a02ff0a
#
_cell.length_a   1.000
_cell.length_b   1.000
_cell.length_c   1.000
_cell.angle_alpha   90.00
_cell.angle_beta   90.00
_cell.angle_gamma   90.00
#
_symmetry.space_group_name_H-M   'P 1'
#
loop_
_entity.id
_entity.type
_entity.pdbx_description
1 polymer ?
#
loop_
_entity_poly.entity_id
_entity_poly.type
_entity_poly.pdbx_seq_one_letter_code
_entity_poly.pdbx_strand_id
1 'polypeptide(L)'
;GALMESGAHAVGCTTFAGGIGNTELQLQAVAELRPHGYIGTPSFLKILVEKAIETGADIRSLAKASVGGEAFPPSLRDWLAERGVQAYQSYGTADCGLIAYETSARQGLVLDEGVILEIVRPGTGDVLPDGEVGEVVVTVLNPDYPLVRFGTGDLSAVLAGPCPTGRSNVRIKGWMGRADQTTKVRGMFVHPGQVADIAKRYRDIGRYRLVVSSHDAKDIMTFKCEVA
;
A
#
# COMPACT_ATOMS: atom_id res chain seq x y z
N GLY A 1 -15.00 2.22 0.08
CA GLY A 1 -16.16 1.38 0.35
C GLY A 1 -16.85 0.94 -0.91
N ALA A 2 -17.65 1.79 -1.55
CA ALA A 2 -18.55 1.43 -2.66
C ALA A 2 -17.89 0.67 -3.83
N LEU A 3 -16.70 1.08 -4.27
CA LEU A 3 -15.97 0.38 -5.34
C LEU A 3 -15.70 -1.09 -5.00
N MET A 4 -15.19 -1.36 -3.80
CA MET A 4 -14.88 -2.72 -3.36
C MET A 4 -16.14 -3.55 -3.15
N GLU A 5 -17.21 -2.94 -2.68
CA GLU A 5 -18.51 -3.58 -2.53
C GLU A 5 -19.10 -3.96 -3.91
N SER A 6 -19.08 -3.04 -4.88
CA SER A 6 -19.50 -3.31 -6.26
C SER A 6 -18.69 -4.44 -6.90
N GLY A 7 -17.35 -4.45 -6.67
CA GLY A 7 -16.50 -5.53 -7.16
C GLY A 7 -16.82 -6.88 -6.52
N ALA A 8 -17.09 -6.90 -5.22
CA ALA A 8 -17.52 -8.13 -4.54
C ALA A 8 -18.85 -8.65 -5.06
N HIS A 9 -19.83 -7.78 -5.28
CA HIS A 9 -21.12 -8.15 -5.88
C HIS A 9 -20.96 -8.69 -7.31
N ALA A 10 -20.06 -8.07 -8.10
CA ALA A 10 -19.81 -8.51 -9.49
C ALA A 10 -19.27 -9.95 -9.58
N VAL A 11 -18.60 -10.44 -8.53
CA VAL A 11 -18.14 -11.83 -8.44
C VAL A 11 -19.08 -12.74 -7.61
N GLY A 12 -20.29 -12.27 -7.34
CA GLY A 12 -21.34 -13.05 -6.66
C GLY A 12 -21.21 -13.11 -5.13
N CYS A 13 -20.41 -12.25 -4.51
CA CYS A 13 -20.29 -12.19 -3.06
C CYS A 13 -21.42 -11.36 -2.45
N THR A 14 -21.88 -11.78 -1.27
CA THR A 14 -22.69 -10.94 -0.38
C THR A 14 -21.75 -10.10 0.49
N THR A 15 -22.05 -8.82 0.69
CA THR A 15 -21.25 -7.90 1.47
C THR A 15 -21.97 -7.45 2.73
N PHE A 16 -21.19 -7.22 3.78
CA PHE A 16 -21.62 -6.58 5.02
C PHE A 16 -20.76 -5.34 5.24
N ALA A 17 -21.37 -4.17 5.24
CA ALA A 17 -20.69 -2.90 5.46
C ALA A 17 -20.48 -2.67 6.97
N GLY A 18 -19.31 -3.08 7.50
CA GLY A 18 -18.97 -2.94 8.92
C GLY A 18 -18.77 -1.48 9.38
N GLY A 19 -18.47 -0.58 8.45
CA GLY A 19 -18.23 0.84 8.76
C GLY A 19 -16.89 1.08 9.47
N ILE A 20 -16.77 2.25 10.09
CA ILE A 20 -15.59 2.67 10.84
C ILE A 20 -15.86 2.52 12.34
N GLY A 21 -14.89 1.96 13.08
CA GLY A 21 -15.01 1.76 14.53
C GLY A 21 -15.93 0.61 14.89
N ASN A 22 -16.46 0.62 16.12
CA ASN A 22 -17.37 -0.37 16.66
C ASN A 22 -16.89 -1.84 16.51
N THR A 23 -15.68 -2.08 16.97
CA THR A 23 -14.98 -3.36 16.85
C THR A 23 -15.82 -4.53 17.41
N GLU A 24 -16.54 -4.32 18.51
CA GLU A 24 -17.33 -5.37 19.16
C GLU A 24 -18.52 -5.84 18.30
N LEU A 25 -19.27 -4.91 17.72
CA LEU A 25 -20.37 -5.27 16.80
C LEU A 25 -19.85 -5.90 15.50
N GLN A 26 -18.69 -5.47 15.01
CA GLN A 26 -18.08 -6.12 13.86
C GLN A 26 -17.64 -7.55 14.18
N LEU A 27 -17.08 -7.80 15.35
CA LEU A 27 -16.75 -9.16 15.79
C LEU A 27 -17.99 -10.04 15.94
N GLN A 28 -19.05 -9.50 16.52
CA GLN A 28 -20.34 -10.20 16.61
C GLN A 28 -20.85 -10.57 15.22
N ALA A 29 -20.82 -9.61 14.28
CA ALA A 29 -21.21 -9.85 12.89
C ALA A 29 -20.33 -10.93 12.22
N VAL A 30 -19.02 -10.93 12.46
CA VAL A 30 -18.11 -11.97 11.95
C VAL A 30 -18.46 -13.35 12.54
N ALA A 31 -18.72 -13.44 13.81
CA ALA A 31 -19.06 -14.69 14.46
C ALA A 31 -20.39 -15.27 13.95
N GLU A 32 -21.40 -14.41 13.72
CA GLU A 32 -22.75 -14.81 13.31
C GLU A 32 -22.85 -15.05 11.80
N LEU A 33 -22.36 -14.10 10.97
CA LEU A 33 -22.47 -14.15 9.51
C LEU A 33 -21.38 -15.02 8.86
N ARG A 34 -20.31 -15.30 9.60
CA ARG A 34 -19.17 -16.13 9.17
C ARG A 34 -18.61 -15.75 7.79
N PRO A 35 -18.27 -14.46 7.54
CA PRO A 35 -17.72 -14.03 6.27
C PRO A 35 -16.38 -14.71 5.98
N HIS A 36 -16.12 -15.02 4.71
CA HIS A 36 -14.86 -15.64 4.28
C HIS A 36 -13.75 -14.62 4.03
N GLY A 37 -14.10 -13.37 3.80
CA GLY A 37 -13.17 -12.31 3.43
C GLY A 37 -13.40 -11.01 4.16
N TYR A 38 -12.32 -10.27 4.29
CA TYR A 38 -12.30 -8.90 4.82
C TYR A 38 -11.75 -7.95 3.76
N ILE A 39 -12.33 -6.76 3.67
CA ILE A 39 -11.81 -5.65 2.85
C ILE A 39 -11.72 -4.41 3.74
N GLY A 40 -10.53 -3.82 3.85
CA GLY A 40 -10.31 -2.63 4.66
C GLY A 40 -8.83 -2.31 4.89
N THR A 41 -8.52 -1.61 5.99
CA THR A 41 -7.14 -1.31 6.33
C THR A 41 -6.47 -2.45 7.09
N PRO A 42 -5.14 -2.64 6.90
CA PRO A 42 -4.41 -3.71 7.61
C PRO A 42 -4.38 -3.49 9.12
N SER A 43 -4.31 -2.23 9.58
CA SER A 43 -4.31 -1.89 11.00
C SER A 43 -5.62 -2.27 11.68
N PHE A 44 -6.76 -1.99 11.04
CA PHE A 44 -8.06 -2.35 11.62
C PHE A 44 -8.30 -3.87 11.61
N LEU A 45 -7.86 -4.58 10.56
CA LEU A 45 -7.89 -6.04 10.55
C LEU A 45 -7.09 -6.63 11.72
N LYS A 46 -5.91 -6.06 12.02
CA LYS A 46 -5.12 -6.46 13.19
C LYS A 46 -5.92 -6.28 14.48
N ILE A 47 -6.54 -5.11 14.67
CA ILE A 47 -7.39 -4.82 15.86
C ILE A 47 -8.52 -5.83 15.99
N LEU A 48 -9.20 -6.18 14.91
CA LEU A 48 -10.26 -7.18 14.91
C LEU A 48 -9.76 -8.55 15.38
N VAL A 49 -8.63 -8.99 14.84
CA VAL A 49 -8.01 -10.28 15.19
C VAL A 49 -7.52 -10.28 16.65
N GLU A 50 -6.88 -9.22 17.11
CA GLU A 50 -6.44 -9.08 18.51
C GLU A 50 -7.63 -9.12 19.47
N LYS A 51 -8.70 -8.40 19.15
CA LYS A 51 -9.91 -8.38 19.96
C LYS A 51 -10.63 -9.74 19.98
N ALA A 52 -10.62 -10.45 18.85
CA ALA A 52 -11.15 -11.81 18.79
C ALA A 52 -10.37 -12.78 19.71
N ILE A 53 -9.04 -12.66 19.74
CA ILE A 53 -8.19 -13.46 20.65
C ILE A 53 -8.50 -13.12 22.10
N GLU A 54 -8.62 -11.84 22.43
CA GLU A 54 -8.93 -11.36 23.79
C GLU A 54 -10.29 -11.86 24.30
N THR A 55 -11.30 -11.84 23.44
CA THR A 55 -12.69 -12.18 23.79
C THR A 55 -13.06 -13.64 23.56
N GLY A 56 -12.22 -14.41 22.87
CA GLY A 56 -12.53 -15.77 22.43
C GLY A 56 -13.57 -15.85 21.30
N ALA A 57 -13.81 -14.76 20.57
CA ALA A 57 -14.74 -14.72 19.44
C ALA A 57 -14.25 -15.58 18.28
N ASP A 58 -15.16 -16.33 17.65
CA ASP A 58 -14.83 -17.19 16.51
C ASP A 58 -14.75 -16.40 15.20
N ILE A 59 -13.53 -16.14 14.74
CA ILE A 59 -13.25 -15.47 13.46
C ILE A 59 -12.64 -16.42 12.41
N ARG A 60 -12.64 -17.73 12.64
CA ARG A 60 -11.97 -18.72 11.74
C ARG A 60 -12.53 -18.74 10.32
N SER A 61 -13.71 -18.18 10.10
CA SER A 61 -14.26 -17.97 8.76
C SER A 61 -13.50 -16.94 7.93
N LEU A 62 -12.85 -15.94 8.56
CA LEU A 62 -12.04 -14.91 7.89
C LEU A 62 -10.72 -15.50 7.39
N ALA A 63 -10.77 -16.20 6.26
CA ALA A 63 -9.61 -16.85 5.69
C ALA A 63 -8.79 -15.95 4.75
N LYS A 64 -9.41 -14.91 4.20
CA LYS A 64 -8.80 -14.02 3.19
C LYS A 64 -9.05 -12.55 3.52
N ALA A 65 -8.11 -11.69 3.13
CA ALA A 65 -8.30 -10.25 3.23
C ALA A 65 -7.69 -9.52 2.03
N SER A 66 -8.36 -8.45 1.59
CA SER A 66 -7.78 -7.41 0.72
C SER A 66 -7.56 -6.17 1.57
N VAL A 67 -6.31 -5.76 1.72
CA VAL A 67 -5.94 -4.65 2.60
C VAL A 67 -5.26 -3.53 1.83
N GLY A 68 -5.63 -2.28 2.13
CA GLY A 68 -5.08 -1.10 1.47
C GLY A 68 -5.29 0.17 2.28
N GLY A 69 -4.89 1.30 1.70
CA GLY A 69 -5.00 2.62 2.32
C GLY A 69 -3.92 2.93 3.38
N GLU A 70 -3.13 1.94 3.76
CA GLU A 70 -2.03 2.05 4.71
C GLU A 70 -0.87 1.14 4.30
N ALA A 71 0.31 1.36 4.89
CA ALA A 71 1.44 0.44 4.75
C ALA A 71 1.10 -0.95 5.32
N PHE A 72 1.46 -1.99 4.58
CA PHE A 72 1.28 -3.38 5.00
C PHE A 72 2.63 -4.08 5.12
N PRO A 73 3.33 -3.95 6.26
CA PRO A 73 4.65 -4.50 6.44
C PRO A 73 4.65 -6.03 6.51
N PRO A 74 5.75 -6.70 6.10
CA PRO A 74 5.88 -8.16 6.14
C PRO A 74 5.56 -8.76 7.52
N SER A 75 6.00 -8.11 8.60
CA SER A 75 5.73 -8.58 9.97
C SER A 75 4.23 -8.68 10.30
N LEU A 76 3.42 -7.72 9.83
CA LEU A 76 1.97 -7.77 10.02
C LEU A 76 1.34 -8.84 9.13
N ARG A 77 1.83 -9.02 7.92
CA ARG A 77 1.40 -10.07 7.01
C ARG A 77 1.61 -11.46 7.63
N ASP A 78 2.83 -11.70 8.14
CA ASP A 78 3.20 -12.98 8.75
C ASP A 78 2.35 -13.23 10.00
N TRP A 79 2.17 -12.21 10.83
CA TRP A 79 1.33 -12.27 12.03
C TRP A 79 -0.13 -12.65 11.73
N LEU A 80 -0.71 -12.12 10.64
CA LEU A 80 -2.05 -12.46 10.16
C LEU A 80 -2.09 -13.89 9.60
N ALA A 81 -1.08 -14.28 8.82
CA ALA A 81 -0.99 -15.60 8.21
C ALA A 81 -0.91 -16.72 9.26
N GLU A 82 -0.12 -16.52 10.34
CA GLU A 82 -0.04 -17.43 11.50
C GLU A 82 -1.40 -17.63 12.17
N ARG A 83 -2.33 -16.69 12.01
CA ARG A 83 -3.70 -16.72 12.56
C ARG A 83 -4.75 -17.14 11.53
N GLY A 84 -4.30 -17.69 10.40
CA GLY A 84 -5.16 -18.24 9.36
C GLY A 84 -5.71 -17.21 8.36
N VAL A 85 -5.31 -15.93 8.43
CA VAL A 85 -5.78 -14.89 7.53
C VAL A 85 -4.76 -14.60 6.43
N GLN A 86 -5.06 -14.99 5.20
CA GLN A 86 -4.25 -14.69 4.03
C GLN A 86 -4.59 -13.30 3.49
N ALA A 87 -3.80 -12.29 3.87
CA ALA A 87 -4.01 -10.91 3.43
C ALA A 87 -3.20 -10.59 2.17
N TYR A 88 -3.84 -9.87 1.24
CA TYR A 88 -3.28 -9.37 -0.02
C TYR A 88 -3.40 -7.86 -0.07
N GLN A 89 -2.34 -7.19 -0.52
CA GLN A 89 -2.31 -5.75 -0.60
C GLN A 89 -3.04 -5.24 -1.84
N SER A 90 -3.79 -4.14 -1.68
CA SER A 90 -4.29 -3.32 -2.78
C SER A 90 -3.74 -1.89 -2.64
N TYR A 91 -3.51 -1.25 -3.78
CA TYR A 91 -3.11 0.14 -3.87
C TYR A 91 -4.13 0.92 -4.67
N GLY A 92 -4.58 2.01 -4.13
CA GLY A 92 -5.53 2.90 -4.76
C GLY A 92 -5.68 4.21 -4.00
N THR A 93 -6.33 5.18 -4.63
CA THR A 93 -6.66 6.47 -4.03
C THR A 93 -8.16 6.71 -4.06
N ALA A 94 -8.64 7.71 -3.30
CA ALA A 94 -10.05 8.09 -3.35
C ALA A 94 -10.47 8.58 -4.74
N ASP A 95 -9.55 9.22 -5.46
CA ASP A 95 -9.80 9.81 -6.77
C ASP A 95 -9.72 8.79 -7.90
N CYS A 96 -8.64 7.97 -7.92
CA CYS A 96 -8.39 7.00 -8.99
C CYS A 96 -9.11 5.66 -8.80
N GLY A 97 -9.60 5.37 -7.59
CA GLY A 97 -10.07 4.03 -7.26
C GLY A 97 -8.94 3.03 -7.11
N LEU A 98 -9.16 1.78 -7.53
CA LEU A 98 -8.14 0.74 -7.53
C LEU A 98 -7.11 1.01 -8.64
N ILE A 99 -5.84 1.01 -8.29
CA ILE A 99 -4.73 1.20 -9.23
C ILE A 99 -3.98 -0.11 -9.45
N ALA A 100 -3.70 -0.85 -8.36
CA ALA A 100 -2.96 -2.09 -8.44
C ALA A 100 -3.28 -3.01 -7.25
N TYR A 101 -3.08 -4.30 -7.44
CA TYR A 101 -3.40 -5.31 -6.43
C TYR A 101 -2.38 -6.46 -6.44
N GLU A 102 -2.22 -7.08 -5.30
CA GLU A 102 -1.34 -8.22 -5.11
C GLU A 102 -1.99 -9.52 -5.62
N THR A 103 -1.18 -10.38 -6.19
CA THR A 103 -1.58 -11.74 -6.60
C THR A 103 -1.04 -12.78 -5.62
N SER A 104 -1.39 -14.05 -5.83
CA SER A 104 -0.86 -15.17 -5.04
C SER A 104 0.66 -15.32 -5.10
N ALA A 105 1.31 -14.78 -6.15
CA ALA A 105 2.75 -14.77 -6.27
C ALA A 105 3.45 -13.84 -5.27
N ARG A 106 2.75 -12.82 -4.74
CA ARG A 106 3.29 -11.83 -3.79
C ARG A 106 4.56 -11.13 -4.26
N GLN A 107 4.67 -10.94 -5.56
CA GLN A 107 5.81 -10.30 -6.21
C GLN A 107 5.40 -8.97 -6.84
N GLY A 108 5.16 -7.98 -5.99
CA GLY A 108 4.64 -6.67 -6.39
C GLY A 108 3.13 -6.66 -6.62
N LEU A 109 2.63 -5.53 -7.08
CA LEU A 109 1.22 -5.29 -7.35
C LEU A 109 1.01 -5.22 -8.86
N VAL A 110 0.06 -5.97 -9.36
CA VAL A 110 -0.37 -5.98 -10.76
C VAL A 110 -1.30 -4.80 -10.99
N LEU A 111 -1.13 -4.07 -12.09
CA LEU A 111 -2.00 -2.95 -12.45
C LEU A 111 -3.40 -3.43 -12.79
N ASP A 112 -4.39 -2.63 -12.36
CA ASP A 112 -5.76 -2.74 -12.82
C ASP A 112 -5.88 -2.41 -14.30
N GLU A 113 -6.77 -3.08 -15.02
CA GLU A 113 -6.97 -2.89 -16.45
C GLU A 113 -7.62 -1.54 -16.80
N GLY A 114 -8.24 -0.88 -15.81
CA GLY A 114 -8.91 0.42 -15.96
C GLY A 114 -7.96 1.62 -15.86
N VAL A 115 -6.64 1.40 -15.73
CA VAL A 115 -5.69 2.50 -15.56
C VAL A 115 -4.46 2.36 -16.45
N ILE A 116 -3.89 3.52 -16.81
CA ILE A 116 -2.52 3.64 -17.35
C ILE A 116 -1.67 4.25 -16.25
N LEU A 117 -0.53 3.66 -15.96
CA LEU A 117 0.39 4.14 -14.93
C LEU A 117 1.72 4.53 -15.54
N GLU A 118 2.24 5.67 -15.09
CA GLU A 118 3.57 6.17 -15.39
C GLU A 118 4.32 6.35 -14.06
N ILE A 119 5.61 6.04 -14.04
CA ILE A 119 6.50 6.44 -12.95
C ILE A 119 7.29 7.64 -13.45
N VAL A 120 7.14 8.76 -12.77
CA VAL A 120 7.74 10.02 -13.24
C VAL A 120 8.69 10.62 -12.20
N ARG A 121 9.61 11.45 -12.67
CA ARG A 121 10.49 12.23 -11.80
C ARG A 121 9.68 13.27 -11.04
N PRO A 122 9.70 13.26 -9.70
CA PRO A 122 8.97 14.24 -8.90
C PRO A 122 9.35 15.68 -9.30
N GLY A 123 8.34 16.51 -9.50
CA GLY A 123 8.49 17.93 -9.83
C GLY A 123 8.77 18.27 -11.29
N THR A 124 9.10 17.31 -12.17
CA THR A 124 9.26 17.56 -13.61
C THR A 124 8.21 16.86 -14.46
N GLY A 125 7.72 15.70 -14.02
CA GLY A 125 6.77 14.89 -14.76
C GLY A 125 7.39 14.06 -15.87
N ASP A 126 8.74 14.02 -15.98
CA ASP A 126 9.46 13.20 -16.96
C ASP A 126 9.32 11.72 -16.59
N VAL A 127 8.95 10.89 -17.55
CA VAL A 127 8.82 9.44 -17.34
C VAL A 127 10.20 8.84 -17.09
N LEU A 128 10.29 8.00 -16.05
CA LEU A 128 11.51 7.30 -15.65
C LEU A 128 11.58 5.90 -16.28
N PRO A 129 12.80 5.39 -16.51
CA PRO A 129 13.01 3.99 -16.90
C PRO A 129 12.46 3.01 -15.86
N ASP A 130 12.09 1.80 -16.31
CA ASP A 130 11.67 0.71 -15.45
C ASP A 130 12.70 0.42 -14.35
N GLY A 131 12.21 0.22 -13.14
CA GLY A 131 13.03 -0.05 -11.96
C GLY A 131 13.46 1.18 -11.19
N GLU A 132 13.45 2.38 -11.78
CA GLU A 132 13.71 3.63 -11.07
C GLU A 132 12.50 4.02 -10.21
N VAL A 133 12.80 4.59 -9.03
CA VAL A 133 11.77 5.08 -8.10
C VAL A 133 11.36 6.49 -8.48
N GLY A 134 10.07 6.70 -8.65
CA GLY A 134 9.48 8.00 -8.94
C GLY A 134 8.04 8.12 -8.46
N GLU A 135 7.43 9.26 -8.75
CA GLU A 135 6.04 9.52 -8.42
C GLU A 135 5.12 8.70 -9.35
N VAL A 136 4.10 8.11 -8.74
CA VAL A 136 3.04 7.41 -9.44
C VAL A 136 2.08 8.42 -10.05
N VAL A 137 1.99 8.41 -11.37
CA VAL A 137 1.03 9.20 -12.14
C VAL A 137 0.07 8.24 -12.83
N VAL A 138 -1.23 8.52 -12.74
CA VAL A 138 -2.28 7.60 -13.20
C VAL A 138 -3.22 8.31 -14.16
N THR A 139 -3.52 7.65 -15.28
CA THR A 139 -4.64 8.00 -16.14
C THR A 139 -5.74 6.96 -15.95
N VAL A 140 -6.92 7.39 -15.53
CA VAL A 140 -8.10 6.54 -15.30
C VAL A 140 -8.93 6.48 -16.56
N LEU A 141 -9.19 5.27 -17.06
CA LEU A 141 -9.94 5.00 -18.29
C LEU A 141 -11.46 4.98 -18.06
N ASN A 142 -11.95 5.80 -17.13
CA ASN A 142 -13.37 5.95 -16.87
C ASN A 142 -13.93 7.15 -17.65
N PRO A 143 -14.84 6.97 -18.63
CA PRO A 143 -15.37 8.06 -19.42
C PRO A 143 -16.23 9.05 -18.62
N ASP A 144 -16.82 8.62 -17.53
CA ASP A 144 -17.69 9.46 -16.69
C ASP A 144 -16.89 10.35 -15.72
N TYR A 145 -15.67 9.90 -15.35
CA TYR A 145 -14.74 10.65 -14.49
C TYR A 145 -13.30 10.41 -14.93
N PRO A 146 -12.90 10.97 -16.08
CA PRO A 146 -11.55 10.77 -16.59
C PRO A 146 -10.56 11.60 -15.80
N LEU A 147 -9.53 10.94 -15.27
CA LEU A 147 -8.35 11.60 -14.73
C LEU A 147 -7.18 11.34 -15.68
N VAL A 148 -6.61 12.40 -16.23
CA VAL A 148 -5.49 12.28 -17.17
C VAL A 148 -4.21 12.74 -16.49
N ARG A 149 -3.23 11.81 -16.40
CA ARG A 149 -1.94 12.03 -15.75
C ARG A 149 -2.07 12.64 -14.35
N PHE A 150 -2.92 12.06 -13.52
CA PHE A 150 -3.14 12.47 -12.13
C PHE A 150 -1.95 12.05 -11.26
N GLY A 151 -1.25 13.01 -10.67
CA GLY A 151 -0.17 12.78 -9.71
C GLY A 151 -0.72 12.34 -8.36
N THR A 152 -0.42 11.12 -7.93
CA THR A 152 -0.93 10.60 -6.66
C THR A 152 -0.18 11.14 -5.44
N GLY A 153 1.01 11.69 -5.66
CA GLY A 153 1.93 12.06 -4.58
C GLY A 153 2.60 10.87 -3.89
N ASP A 154 2.41 9.65 -4.40
CA ASP A 154 3.03 8.43 -3.88
C ASP A 154 4.23 8.01 -4.75
N LEU A 155 5.19 7.33 -4.13
CA LEU A 155 6.35 6.77 -4.81
C LEU A 155 6.17 5.28 -5.07
N SER A 156 6.60 4.84 -6.25
CA SER A 156 6.75 3.43 -6.60
C SER A 156 7.83 3.25 -7.68
N ALA A 157 7.99 2.02 -8.17
CA ALA A 157 8.82 1.71 -9.33
C ALA A 157 8.18 0.54 -10.10
N VAL A 158 8.33 0.54 -11.42
CA VAL A 158 7.95 -0.59 -12.26
C VAL A 158 8.83 -1.79 -11.96
N LEU A 159 8.24 -2.97 -11.84
CA LEU A 159 8.96 -4.24 -11.73
C LEU A 159 9.15 -4.87 -13.10
N ALA A 160 10.40 -5.13 -13.46
CA ALA A 160 10.74 -5.82 -14.70
C ALA A 160 10.26 -7.28 -14.70
N GLY A 161 10.02 -7.81 -15.88
CA GLY A 161 9.69 -9.22 -16.13
C GLY A 161 8.21 -9.57 -15.95
N PRO A 162 7.83 -10.79 -16.38
CA PRO A 162 6.44 -11.23 -16.38
C PRO A 162 5.91 -11.50 -14.97
N CYS A 163 4.61 -11.40 -14.80
CA CYS A 163 3.96 -11.81 -13.57
C CYS A 163 4.02 -13.35 -13.43
N PRO A 164 4.47 -13.89 -12.28
CA PRO A 164 4.55 -15.35 -12.09
C PRO A 164 3.19 -16.07 -12.17
N THR A 165 2.08 -15.34 -12.03
CA THR A 165 0.72 -15.89 -12.19
C THR A 165 0.22 -15.86 -13.64
N GLY A 166 1.09 -15.50 -14.61
CA GLY A 166 0.75 -15.46 -16.04
C GLY A 166 -0.04 -14.23 -16.49
N ARG A 167 -0.22 -13.22 -15.64
CA ARG A 167 -0.83 -11.95 -16.04
C ARG A 167 0.13 -11.13 -16.89
N SER A 168 -0.36 -10.51 -17.94
CA SER A 168 0.41 -9.66 -18.86
C SER A 168 0.55 -8.22 -18.39
N ASN A 169 -0.24 -7.81 -17.40
CA ASN A 169 -0.22 -6.44 -16.86
C ASN A 169 1.13 -6.09 -16.25
N VAL A 170 1.51 -4.84 -16.35
CA VAL A 170 2.67 -4.26 -15.65
C VAL A 170 2.50 -4.46 -14.14
N ARG A 171 3.63 -4.62 -13.46
CA ARG A 171 3.67 -4.70 -11.99
C ARG A 171 4.49 -3.54 -11.43
N ILE A 172 4.09 -3.10 -10.24
CA ILE A 172 4.83 -2.10 -9.47
C ILE A 172 5.27 -2.69 -8.12
N LYS A 173 6.29 -2.08 -7.52
CA LYS A 173 6.81 -2.50 -6.19
C LYS A 173 5.81 -2.28 -5.05
N GLY A 174 4.75 -1.50 -5.30
CA GLY A 174 3.82 -1.04 -4.27
C GLY A 174 4.22 0.33 -3.71
N TRP A 175 3.59 0.72 -2.61
CA TRP A 175 3.85 2.01 -1.99
C TRP A 175 5.24 2.08 -1.36
N MET A 176 6.05 3.07 -1.75
CA MET A 176 7.44 3.26 -1.31
C MET A 176 7.64 4.58 -0.54
N GLY A 177 6.56 5.26 -0.21
CA GLY A 177 6.58 6.54 0.49
C GLY A 177 5.85 7.63 -0.29
N ARG A 178 5.95 8.85 0.20
CA ARG A 178 5.35 10.04 -0.41
C ARG A 178 6.37 10.81 -1.26
N ALA A 179 5.93 11.32 -2.40
CA ALA A 179 6.77 12.13 -3.28
C ALA A 179 7.13 13.49 -2.65
N ASP A 180 6.22 14.06 -1.83
CA ASP A 180 6.46 15.29 -1.08
C ASP A 180 7.49 15.14 0.06
N GLN A 181 7.81 13.90 0.46
CA GLN A 181 8.89 13.56 1.39
C GLN A 181 10.23 13.35 0.66
N THR A 182 10.23 13.43 -0.66
CA THR A 182 11.45 13.37 -1.46
C THR A 182 12.11 14.74 -1.48
N THR A 183 13.40 14.78 -1.16
CA THR A 183 14.16 16.04 -1.17
C THR A 183 15.27 16.01 -2.20
N LYS A 184 15.55 17.16 -2.81
CA LYS A 184 16.65 17.29 -3.78
C LYS A 184 17.90 17.77 -3.03
N VAL A 185 18.98 17.01 -3.14
CA VAL A 185 20.27 17.34 -2.50
C VAL A 185 21.35 17.30 -3.55
N ARG A 186 22.00 18.42 -3.81
CA ARG A 186 23.06 18.55 -4.83
C ARG A 186 22.63 17.96 -6.19
N GLY A 187 21.39 18.17 -6.59
CA GLY A 187 20.87 17.68 -7.86
C GLY A 187 20.33 16.24 -7.86
N MET A 188 20.55 15.46 -6.80
CA MET A 188 20.03 14.09 -6.64
C MET A 188 18.77 14.08 -5.79
N PHE A 189 17.83 13.23 -6.16
CA PHE A 189 16.63 13.00 -5.34
C PHE A 189 16.92 11.94 -4.27
N VAL A 190 16.63 12.29 -3.02
CA VAL A 190 16.71 11.39 -1.86
C VAL A 190 15.29 11.10 -1.41
N HIS A 191 14.89 9.85 -1.47
CA HIS A 191 13.55 9.41 -1.07
C HIS A 191 13.58 8.61 0.25
N PRO A 192 12.44 8.53 0.98
CA PRO A 192 12.38 7.89 2.30
C PRO A 192 12.92 6.46 2.34
N GLY A 193 12.73 5.67 1.29
CA GLY A 193 13.23 4.30 1.23
C GLY A 193 14.75 4.19 1.33
N GLN A 194 15.50 5.10 0.69
CA GLN A 194 16.97 5.12 0.80
C GLN A 194 17.43 5.41 2.24
N VAL A 195 16.71 6.29 2.94
CA VAL A 195 16.98 6.61 4.35
C VAL A 195 16.69 5.40 5.24
N ALA A 196 15.58 4.72 4.97
CA ALA A 196 15.20 3.48 5.67
C ALA A 196 16.23 2.35 5.46
N ASP A 197 16.76 2.19 4.26
CA ASP A 197 17.75 1.17 3.95
C ASP A 197 19.11 1.43 4.66
N ILE A 198 19.44 2.69 4.91
CA ILE A 198 20.59 3.04 5.76
C ILE A 198 20.30 2.63 7.20
N ALA A 199 19.15 3.02 7.76
CA ALA A 199 18.80 2.71 9.14
C ALA A 199 18.79 1.20 9.43
N LYS A 200 18.25 0.38 8.51
CA LYS A 200 18.19 -1.10 8.64
C LYS A 200 19.56 -1.76 8.80
N ARG A 201 20.65 -1.11 8.38
CA ARG A 201 22.02 -1.66 8.53
C ARG A 201 22.52 -1.61 9.97
N TYR A 202 21.88 -0.83 10.83
CA TYR A 202 22.29 -0.61 12.21
C TYR A 202 21.14 -1.00 13.14
N ARG A 203 21.32 -2.07 13.91
CA ARG A 203 20.28 -2.64 14.78
C ARG A 203 19.87 -1.74 15.93
N ASP A 204 20.76 -0.85 16.35
CA ASP A 204 20.58 0.05 17.49
C ASP A 204 19.85 1.34 17.12
N ILE A 205 19.50 1.53 15.83
CA ILE A 205 18.74 2.70 15.38
C ILE A 205 17.25 2.47 15.58
N GLY A 206 16.65 3.27 16.47
CA GLY A 206 15.22 3.34 16.66
C GLY A 206 14.55 4.29 15.66
N ARG A 207 13.95 5.38 16.14
CA ARG A 207 13.36 6.40 15.25
C ARG A 207 14.46 7.19 14.55
N TYR A 208 14.22 7.52 13.30
CA TYR A 208 15.17 8.28 12.51
C TYR A 208 14.48 9.26 11.55
N ARG A 209 15.22 10.28 11.15
CA ARG A 209 14.84 11.21 10.08
C ARG A 209 16.07 11.79 9.39
N LEU A 210 15.95 12.06 8.09
CA LEU A 210 16.88 12.88 7.35
C LEU A 210 16.41 14.33 7.40
N VAL A 211 17.29 15.24 7.81
CA VAL A 211 17.07 16.68 7.74
C VAL A 211 17.99 17.24 6.68
N VAL A 212 17.42 17.93 5.70
CA VAL A 212 18.20 18.66 4.70
C VAL A 212 18.04 20.14 4.96
N SER A 213 19.16 20.82 5.09
CA SER A 213 19.23 22.28 5.24
C SER A 213 20.17 22.85 4.19
N SER A 214 19.93 24.08 3.76
CA SER A 214 20.82 24.78 2.85
C SER A 214 21.45 25.98 3.58
N HIS A 215 22.77 26.06 3.53
CA HIS A 215 23.53 27.18 4.06
C HIS A 215 24.57 27.60 3.04
N ASP A 216 24.59 28.87 2.67
CA ASP A 216 25.49 29.44 1.66
C ASP A 216 25.45 28.66 0.33
N ALA A 217 24.23 28.34 -0.16
CA ALA A 217 23.98 27.53 -1.37
C ALA A 217 24.60 26.11 -1.33
N LYS A 218 24.94 25.60 -0.15
CA LYS A 218 25.41 24.23 0.06
C LYS A 218 24.35 23.44 0.84
N ASP A 219 23.92 22.33 0.27
CA ASP A 219 23.03 21.41 0.96
C ASP A 219 23.81 20.58 1.98
N ILE A 220 23.27 20.54 3.18
CA ILE A 220 23.79 19.75 4.31
C ILE A 220 22.74 18.69 4.65
N MET A 221 23.13 17.43 4.60
CA MET A 221 22.30 16.30 5.05
C MET A 221 22.68 15.91 6.46
N THR A 222 21.72 15.89 7.36
CA THR A 222 21.90 15.43 8.73
C THR A 222 20.97 14.26 9.00
N PHE A 223 21.54 13.09 9.22
CA PHE A 223 20.78 11.92 9.67
C PHE A 223 20.66 11.99 11.20
N LYS A 224 19.42 12.19 11.67
CA LYS A 224 19.09 12.19 13.11
C LYS A 224 18.45 10.88 13.47
N CYS A 225 18.96 10.19 14.50
CA CYS A 225 18.42 8.93 14.97
C CYS A 225 18.43 8.84 16.49
N GLU A 226 17.49 8.07 17.02
CA GLU A 226 17.52 7.59 18.40
C GLU A 226 18.36 6.31 18.40
N VAL A 227 19.29 6.20 19.32
CA VAL A 227 20.11 5.00 19.53
C VAL A 227 19.66 4.38 20.84
N ALA A 228 19.36 3.07 20.81
CA ALA A 228 18.94 2.30 21.98
C ALA A 228 20.13 1.92 22.86
#